data_d6c204f7b5171f0352f4d8c14390a4db
#
_entry.id   d6c204f7b5171f0352f4d8c14390a4db
#
_cell.length_a   1.000
_cell.length_b   1.000
_cell.length_c   1.000
_cell.angle_alpha   90.00
_cell.angle_beta   90.00
_cell.angle_gamma   90.00
#
_symmetry.space_group_name_H-M   'P 1'
#
loop_
_entity.id
_entity.type
_entity.pdbx_description
1 polymer ?
#
loop_
_entity_poly.entity_id
_entity_poly.type
_entity_poly.pdbx_seq_one_letter_code
_entity_poly.pdbx_strand_id
1 'polypeptide(L)'
;LMQLPVALLGQSKMTMRVLLEREIVEQERYIKETLQLLELPFKGTFHPTIERKQNVFSVKMKSLFRQDDFERVQKAFPKGYVLSTNSFIANSIEKQFLHITIPNQSTRWVHLSELLSAPQFRNAAMTLPIALGVDNHDIHIVDLVTQTHWAIKNDTPATTYKGLQLVLLSLLFRQTPKEVQLVWIDSANASDSFLKEAIAPYSFTTATDPQEVLQALIAENEKRLQAQTYSPRIVVCISDAYALYQQYPEQWNALEESFKQGIHLIGSFTDYVQQQATVKKVVDFHKLFDTMLEYKRDSTLWYERTEILAPFFEDTIFEKILAFRKGEISQKRILIKDPHKVRELEKHIDKLLKRRKRDRKHSANEK
;
A
#
# COMPACT_ATOMS: atom_id res chain seq x y z
N LEU A 1 -4.84 22.00 -17.02
CA LEU A 1 -5.71 21.09 -16.26
C LEU A 1 -5.60 21.42 -14.77
N MET A 2 -6.74 21.49 -14.08
CA MET A 2 -6.79 21.75 -12.65
C MET A 2 -6.30 20.50 -11.91
N GLN A 3 -5.42 20.69 -10.93
CA GLN A 3 -4.93 19.59 -10.08
C GLN A 3 -6.10 18.92 -9.35
N LEU A 4 -6.12 17.59 -9.34
CA LEU A 4 -7.17 16.84 -8.67
C LEU A 4 -7.06 17.01 -7.15
N PRO A 5 -8.15 17.40 -6.46
CA PRO A 5 -8.13 17.49 -5.01
C PRO A 5 -8.15 16.07 -4.41
N VAL A 6 -7.23 15.80 -3.48
CA VAL A 6 -7.12 14.48 -2.81
C VAL A 6 -8.43 14.07 -2.12
N ALA A 7 -9.26 15.03 -1.74
CA ALA A 7 -10.58 14.78 -1.16
C ALA A 7 -11.56 14.03 -2.09
N LEU A 8 -11.29 13.98 -3.42
CA LEU A 8 -12.04 13.13 -4.36
C LEU A 8 -11.94 11.63 -4.04
N LEU A 9 -10.80 11.20 -3.48
CA LEU A 9 -10.60 9.81 -3.08
C LEU A 9 -11.54 9.37 -1.95
N GLY A 10 -12.30 10.28 -1.39
CA GLY A 10 -13.05 10.04 -0.18
C GLY A 10 -12.20 10.27 1.07
N GLN A 11 -12.85 10.28 2.21
CA GLN A 11 -12.16 10.37 3.50
C GLN A 11 -12.29 9.03 4.20
N SER A 12 -11.20 8.54 4.76
CA SER A 12 -11.30 7.60 5.86
C SER A 12 -12.19 8.24 6.93
N LYS A 13 -13.20 7.51 7.38
CA LYS A 13 -14.14 7.99 8.41
C LYS A 13 -13.42 8.39 9.71
N MET A 14 -12.20 7.94 9.87
CA MET A 14 -11.23 8.34 10.88
C MET A 14 -9.86 8.04 10.31
N THR A 15 -8.87 8.90 10.53
CA THR A 15 -7.51 8.56 10.10
C THR A 15 -7.14 7.26 10.80
N MET A 16 -6.83 6.22 10.03
CA MET A 16 -6.44 4.91 10.58
C MET A 16 -5.29 5.07 11.58
N ARG A 17 -4.45 6.07 11.39
CA ARG A 17 -3.38 6.43 12.31
C ARG A 17 -3.89 6.75 13.72
N VAL A 18 -4.96 7.53 13.86
CA VAL A 18 -5.52 7.89 15.18
C VAL A 18 -6.15 6.68 15.87
N LEU A 19 -6.87 5.83 15.10
CA LEU A 19 -7.42 4.58 15.63
C LEU A 19 -6.31 3.64 16.10
N LEU A 20 -5.26 3.53 15.32
CA LEU A 20 -4.10 2.72 15.58
C LEU A 20 -3.37 3.18 16.83
N GLU A 21 -3.05 4.47 16.94
CA GLU A 21 -2.36 5.03 18.10
C GLU A 21 -3.17 4.80 19.39
N ARG A 22 -4.48 4.97 19.34
CA ARG A 22 -5.37 4.70 20.48
C ARG A 22 -5.42 3.21 20.86
N GLU A 23 -5.52 2.33 19.87
CA GLU A 23 -5.53 0.89 20.10
C GLU A 23 -4.22 0.42 20.74
N ILE A 24 -3.09 0.89 20.22
CA ILE A 24 -1.77 0.58 20.76
C ILE A 24 -1.63 1.06 22.21
N VAL A 25 -1.98 2.31 22.49
CA VAL A 25 -1.92 2.88 23.84
C VAL A 25 -2.81 2.09 24.82
N GLU A 26 -4.00 1.65 24.40
CA GLU A 26 -4.88 0.83 25.22
C GLU A 26 -4.33 -0.57 25.46
N GLN A 27 -3.77 -1.21 24.43
CA GLN A 27 -3.13 -2.52 24.53
C GLN A 27 -1.89 -2.45 25.44
N GLU A 28 -1.07 -1.42 25.26
CA GLU A 28 0.11 -1.17 26.07
C GLU A 28 -0.24 -0.98 27.55
N ARG A 29 -1.27 -0.20 27.83
CA ARG A 29 -1.76 0.01 29.18
C ARG A 29 -2.27 -1.30 29.78
N TYR A 30 -3.06 -2.06 29.04
CA TYR A 30 -3.57 -3.35 29.50
C TYR A 30 -2.44 -4.32 29.84
N ILE A 31 -1.38 -4.38 29.02
CA ILE A 31 -0.20 -5.20 29.30
C ILE A 31 0.48 -4.75 30.58
N LYS A 32 0.70 -3.43 30.75
CA LYS A 32 1.31 -2.87 31.95
C LYS A 32 0.53 -3.22 33.21
N GLU A 33 -0.78 -2.97 33.21
CA GLU A 33 -1.65 -3.25 34.34
C GLU A 33 -1.64 -4.76 34.68
N THR A 34 -1.68 -5.64 33.68
CA THR A 34 -1.64 -7.09 33.89
C THR A 34 -0.30 -7.55 34.49
N LEU A 35 0.81 -7.09 33.96
CA LEU A 35 2.13 -7.46 34.49
C LEU A 35 2.37 -6.90 35.92
N GLN A 36 1.85 -5.71 36.21
CA GLN A 36 1.90 -5.13 37.55
C GLN A 36 1.07 -5.92 38.55
N LEU A 37 -0.13 -6.37 38.19
CA LEU A 37 -0.97 -7.23 39.03
C LEU A 37 -0.33 -8.59 39.34
N LEU A 38 0.51 -9.07 38.43
CA LEU A 38 1.29 -10.29 38.62
C LEU A 38 2.59 -10.06 39.41
N GLU A 39 2.86 -8.81 39.81
CA GLU A 39 4.09 -8.39 40.51
C GLU A 39 5.37 -8.71 39.73
N LEU A 40 5.30 -8.74 38.40
CA LEU A 40 6.45 -9.03 37.54
C LEU A 40 7.23 -7.75 37.22
N PRO A 41 8.51 -7.67 37.53
CA PRO A 41 9.31 -6.50 37.25
C PRO A 41 9.68 -6.42 35.76
N PHE A 42 9.29 -5.32 35.09
CA PHE A 42 9.59 -5.06 33.68
C PHE A 42 10.03 -3.62 33.45
N LYS A 43 10.64 -3.33 32.30
CA LYS A 43 10.92 -1.96 31.86
C LYS A 43 9.63 -1.36 31.26
N GLY A 44 9.32 -0.12 31.68
CA GLY A 44 8.07 0.55 31.32
C GLY A 44 7.94 0.98 29.85
N THR A 45 8.99 0.87 29.05
CA THR A 45 8.97 1.14 27.60
C THR A 45 8.74 -0.14 26.84
N PHE A 46 7.73 -0.14 25.98
CA PHE A 46 7.46 -1.22 25.05
C PHE A 46 7.86 -0.77 23.65
N HIS A 47 8.21 -1.74 22.81
CA HIS A 47 8.47 -1.52 21.39
C HIS A 47 7.45 -2.34 20.60
N PRO A 48 6.27 -1.77 20.30
CA PRO A 48 5.27 -2.49 19.54
C PRO A 48 5.70 -2.62 18.08
N THR A 49 5.66 -3.83 17.56
CA THR A 49 5.66 -4.11 16.13
C THR A 49 4.22 -4.21 15.69
N ILE A 50 3.83 -3.34 14.76
CA ILE A 50 2.45 -3.17 14.33
C ILE A 50 2.26 -3.94 13.05
N GLU A 51 1.50 -5.03 13.11
CA GLU A 51 1.20 -5.85 11.94
C GLU A 51 -0.27 -5.69 11.53
N ARG A 52 -0.60 -6.12 10.32
CA ARG A 52 -1.95 -5.99 9.76
C ARG A 52 -3.01 -6.72 10.56
N LYS A 53 -2.71 -7.94 11.02
CA LYS A 53 -3.65 -8.82 11.73
C LYS A 53 -3.44 -8.84 13.24
N GLN A 54 -2.31 -8.36 13.70
CA GLN A 54 -1.89 -8.45 15.09
C GLN A 54 -0.89 -7.35 15.46
N ASN A 55 -0.75 -7.09 16.75
CA ASN A 55 0.33 -6.28 17.30
C ASN A 55 1.22 -7.16 18.16
N VAL A 56 2.53 -6.98 18.03
CA VAL A 56 3.50 -7.70 18.86
C VAL A 56 4.19 -6.71 19.79
N PHE A 57 4.01 -6.89 21.09
CA PHE A 57 4.66 -6.08 22.11
C PHE A 57 5.85 -6.82 22.70
N SER A 58 7.03 -6.22 22.60
CA SER A 58 8.25 -6.76 23.20
C SER A 58 8.51 -6.07 24.54
N VAL A 59 8.30 -6.80 25.61
CA VAL A 59 8.45 -6.31 27.00
C VAL A 59 9.78 -6.79 27.56
N LYS A 60 10.68 -5.89 27.88
CA LYS A 60 11.96 -6.22 28.50
C LYS A 60 11.77 -6.51 29.99
N MET A 61 12.16 -7.70 30.45
CA MET A 61 12.07 -8.08 31.85
C MET A 61 13.27 -7.50 32.65
N LYS A 62 13.04 -7.16 33.94
CA LYS A 62 14.07 -6.64 34.86
C LYS A 62 14.66 -7.70 35.76
N SER A 63 14.01 -8.86 35.86
CA SER A 63 14.48 -10.00 36.64
C SER A 63 14.43 -11.27 35.79
N LEU A 64 14.99 -12.34 36.32
CA LEU A 64 14.94 -13.64 35.70
C LEU A 64 13.48 -14.08 35.57
N PHE A 65 13.05 -14.32 34.33
CA PHE A 65 11.70 -14.73 34.02
C PHE A 65 11.68 -16.27 33.92
N ARG A 66 11.00 -16.91 34.86
CA ARG A 66 10.97 -18.39 35.02
C ARG A 66 9.77 -19.00 34.32
N GLN A 67 9.76 -20.31 34.17
CA GLN A 67 8.64 -21.06 33.58
C GLN A 67 7.33 -20.80 34.32
N ASP A 68 7.35 -20.79 35.65
CA ASP A 68 6.15 -20.53 36.47
C ASP A 68 5.59 -19.13 36.22
N ASP A 69 6.47 -18.13 36.05
CA ASP A 69 6.05 -16.78 35.73
C ASP A 69 5.38 -16.71 34.34
N PHE A 70 5.92 -17.47 33.38
CA PHE A 70 5.35 -17.55 32.04
C PHE A 70 3.95 -18.17 32.07
N GLU A 71 3.75 -19.24 32.82
CA GLU A 71 2.45 -19.87 32.98
C GLU A 71 1.43 -18.96 33.68
N ARG A 72 1.85 -18.21 34.70
CA ARG A 72 1.02 -17.20 35.37
C ARG A 72 0.59 -16.10 34.37
N VAL A 73 1.52 -15.59 33.57
CA VAL A 73 1.25 -14.61 32.53
C VAL A 73 0.28 -15.18 31.50
N GLN A 74 0.53 -16.40 31.02
CA GLN A 74 -0.32 -17.05 30.02
C GLN A 74 -1.77 -17.22 30.50
N LYS A 75 -1.97 -17.50 31.77
CA LYS A 75 -3.30 -17.62 32.39
C LYS A 75 -3.99 -16.26 32.57
N ALA A 76 -3.22 -15.19 32.77
CA ALA A 76 -3.75 -13.84 32.98
C ALA A 76 -4.19 -13.12 31.71
N PHE A 77 -3.65 -13.50 30.55
CA PHE A 77 -4.04 -12.89 29.28
C PHE A 77 -5.24 -13.62 28.65
N PRO A 78 -6.09 -12.90 27.90
CA PRO A 78 -7.25 -13.48 27.22
C PRO A 78 -6.87 -14.59 26.23
N LYS A 79 -7.78 -15.55 26.06
CA LYS A 79 -7.67 -16.55 25.00
C LYS A 79 -7.53 -15.86 23.62
N GLY A 80 -6.55 -16.27 22.83
CA GLY A 80 -6.24 -15.66 21.54
C GLY A 80 -5.02 -14.74 21.56
N TYR A 81 -4.52 -14.35 22.75
CA TYR A 81 -3.21 -13.72 22.83
C TYR A 81 -2.14 -14.82 22.73
N VAL A 82 -1.14 -14.59 21.90
CA VAL A 82 0.00 -15.52 21.78
C VAL A 82 1.17 -14.93 22.52
N LEU A 83 1.72 -15.73 23.43
CA LEU A 83 2.84 -15.35 24.27
C LEU A 83 4.05 -16.19 23.89
N SER A 84 5.21 -15.56 23.79
CA SER A 84 6.49 -16.23 23.62
C SER A 84 7.58 -15.48 24.41
N THR A 85 8.64 -16.19 24.75
CA THR A 85 9.76 -15.61 25.46
C THR A 85 11.08 -16.20 24.98
N ASN A 86 12.10 -15.37 24.96
CA ASN A 86 13.47 -15.83 24.74
C ASN A 86 14.23 -16.08 26.08
N SER A 87 13.56 -15.94 27.22
CA SER A 87 14.19 -16.01 28.55
C SER A 87 14.87 -17.35 28.83
N PHE A 88 14.33 -18.45 28.24
CA PHE A 88 14.89 -19.80 28.43
C PHE A 88 16.21 -20.03 27.68
N ILE A 89 16.51 -19.19 26.70
CA ILE A 89 17.69 -19.30 25.85
C ILE A 89 18.70 -18.17 26.15
N ALA A 90 18.23 -17.10 26.79
CA ALA A 90 19.04 -15.91 27.04
C ALA A 90 20.02 -16.14 28.20
N ASN A 91 21.31 -15.99 27.93
CA ASN A 91 22.38 -16.14 28.92
C ASN A 91 22.51 -14.94 29.88
N SER A 92 21.71 -13.90 29.73
CA SER A 92 21.71 -12.73 30.61
C SER A 92 20.32 -12.09 30.72
N ILE A 93 20.04 -11.51 31.91
CA ILE A 93 18.78 -10.77 32.19
C ILE A 93 18.58 -9.60 31.20
N GLU A 94 19.63 -8.99 30.71
CA GLU A 94 19.55 -7.86 29.78
C GLU A 94 18.96 -8.21 28.43
N LYS A 95 18.96 -9.49 28.06
CA LYS A 95 18.42 -10.00 26.79
C LYS A 95 17.07 -10.69 26.93
N GLN A 96 16.43 -10.64 28.09
CA GLN A 96 15.16 -11.31 28.32
C GLN A 96 13.98 -10.45 27.90
N PHE A 97 13.19 -10.97 26.99
CA PHE A 97 11.96 -10.36 26.48
C PHE A 97 10.79 -11.32 26.58
N LEU A 98 9.66 -10.75 26.98
CA LEU A 98 8.34 -11.35 26.83
C LEU A 98 7.69 -10.72 25.60
N HIS A 99 7.36 -11.51 24.59
CA HIS A 99 6.64 -11.09 23.42
C HIS A 99 5.16 -11.42 23.58
N ILE A 100 4.30 -10.42 23.45
CA ILE A 100 2.86 -10.54 23.59
C ILE A 100 2.23 -10.15 22.26
N THR A 101 1.70 -11.12 21.56
CA THR A 101 1.00 -10.93 20.28
C THR A 101 -0.50 -10.80 20.55
N ILE A 102 -1.06 -9.66 20.18
CA ILE A 102 -2.47 -9.33 20.36
C ILE A 102 -3.13 -9.27 18.98
N PRO A 103 -4.11 -10.14 18.69
CA PRO A 103 -4.85 -10.07 17.44
C PRO A 103 -5.57 -8.72 17.30
N ASN A 104 -5.50 -8.11 16.12
CA ASN A 104 -6.26 -6.92 15.83
C ASN A 104 -7.75 -7.24 15.76
N GLN A 105 -8.58 -6.37 16.29
CA GLN A 105 -10.04 -6.57 16.31
C GLN A 105 -10.66 -6.39 14.93
N SER A 106 -10.00 -5.64 14.06
CA SER A 106 -10.38 -5.46 12.66
C SER A 106 -9.13 -5.46 11.79
N THR A 107 -9.27 -5.93 10.56
CA THR A 107 -8.21 -5.79 9.56
C THR A 107 -7.94 -4.31 9.33
N ARG A 108 -6.69 -3.91 9.37
CA ARG A 108 -6.29 -2.53 9.14
C ARG A 108 -6.38 -2.19 7.67
N TRP A 109 -6.86 -0.98 7.42
CA TRP A 109 -6.95 -0.39 6.10
C TRP A 109 -6.23 0.95 6.13
N VAL A 110 -5.47 1.21 5.11
CA VAL A 110 -4.91 2.53 4.83
C VAL A 110 -5.65 3.09 3.62
N HIS A 111 -6.16 4.31 3.70
CA HIS A 111 -6.86 4.92 2.59
C HIS A 111 -5.87 5.68 1.72
N LEU A 112 -5.99 5.60 0.38
CA LEU A 112 -5.07 6.28 -0.54
C LEU A 112 -5.02 7.79 -0.30
N SER A 113 -6.14 8.42 0.09
CA SER A 113 -6.18 9.84 0.44
C SER A 113 -5.25 10.21 1.61
N GLU A 114 -5.02 9.29 2.55
CA GLU A 114 -4.10 9.51 3.68
C GLU A 114 -2.65 9.56 3.19
N LEU A 115 -2.28 8.63 2.31
CA LEU A 115 -0.93 8.58 1.73
C LEU A 115 -0.65 9.80 0.86
N LEU A 116 -1.57 10.15 -0.04
CA LEU A 116 -1.40 11.28 -0.95
C LEU A 116 -1.46 12.65 -0.23
N SER A 117 -2.09 12.72 0.94
CA SER A 117 -2.10 13.92 1.80
C SER A 117 -0.87 14.02 2.70
N ALA A 118 -0.14 12.94 2.89
CA ALA A 118 0.99 12.92 3.81
C ALA A 118 2.11 13.86 3.35
N PRO A 119 2.74 14.61 4.29
CA PRO A 119 3.85 15.49 3.95
C PRO A 119 4.99 14.78 3.20
N GLN A 120 5.27 13.52 3.54
CA GLN A 120 6.28 12.69 2.90
C GLN A 120 6.01 12.54 1.39
N PHE A 121 4.74 12.34 0.98
CA PHE A 121 4.38 12.25 -0.43
C PHE A 121 4.32 13.63 -1.09
N ARG A 122 3.67 14.59 -0.43
CA ARG A 122 3.46 15.93 -0.99
C ARG A 122 4.75 16.69 -1.23
N ASN A 123 5.72 16.55 -0.32
CA ASN A 123 7.00 17.25 -0.34
C ASN A 123 8.14 16.38 -0.85
N ALA A 124 7.86 15.18 -1.37
CA ALA A 124 8.88 14.31 -1.93
C ALA A 124 9.63 15.02 -3.06
N ALA A 125 10.97 15.07 -2.94
CA ALA A 125 11.86 15.55 -3.99
C ALA A 125 12.08 14.47 -5.07
N MET A 126 10.99 13.85 -5.52
CA MET A 126 10.94 12.77 -6.50
C MET A 126 10.28 13.28 -7.77
N THR A 127 10.74 12.76 -8.92
CA THR A 127 10.18 13.17 -10.21
C THR A 127 8.82 12.54 -10.46
N LEU A 128 8.69 11.24 -10.26
CA LEU A 128 7.44 10.48 -10.41
C LEU A 128 7.15 9.66 -9.14
N PRO A 129 6.72 10.29 -8.04
CA PRO A 129 6.48 9.57 -6.79
C PRO A 129 5.24 8.68 -6.87
N ILE A 130 5.41 7.43 -6.48
CA ILE A 130 4.34 6.44 -6.36
C ILE A 130 4.17 6.08 -4.89
N ALA A 131 2.96 6.23 -4.36
CA ALA A 131 2.62 5.88 -2.99
C ALA A 131 2.23 4.40 -2.92
N LEU A 132 3.17 3.54 -2.56
CA LEU A 132 2.94 2.09 -2.51
C LEU A 132 2.05 1.66 -1.33
N GLY A 133 2.20 2.29 -0.16
CA GLY A 133 1.47 1.92 1.04
C GLY A 133 2.20 2.29 2.32
N VAL A 134 1.93 1.54 3.37
CA VAL A 134 2.59 1.68 4.68
C VAL A 134 3.11 0.33 5.16
N ASP A 135 4.25 0.32 5.79
CA ASP A 135 4.67 -0.79 6.64
C ASP A 135 4.38 -0.48 8.11
N ASN A 136 5.06 -1.18 9.02
CA ASN A 136 4.88 -0.99 10.45
C ASN A 136 5.33 0.39 10.96
N HIS A 137 6.12 1.12 10.21
CA HIS A 137 6.79 2.33 10.67
C HIS A 137 6.58 3.53 9.76
N ASP A 138 6.60 3.32 8.42
CA ASP A 138 6.71 4.40 7.46
C ASP A 138 5.78 4.26 6.26
N ILE A 139 5.59 5.39 5.57
CA ILE A 139 4.95 5.44 4.26
C ILE A 139 6.00 5.11 3.20
N HIS A 140 5.72 4.09 2.40
CA HIS A 140 6.57 3.70 1.28
C HIS A 140 6.21 4.50 0.03
N ILE A 141 7.14 5.35 -0.38
CA ILE A 141 7.07 6.14 -1.61
C ILE A 141 8.29 5.83 -2.44
N VAL A 142 8.09 5.49 -3.69
CA VAL A 142 9.17 5.15 -4.62
C VAL A 142 9.12 6.09 -5.81
N ASP A 143 10.29 6.57 -6.26
CA ASP A 143 10.38 7.32 -7.50
C ASP A 143 10.49 6.37 -8.68
N LEU A 144 9.48 6.36 -9.53
CA LEU A 144 9.46 5.52 -10.72
C LEU A 144 10.68 5.75 -11.64
N VAL A 145 11.24 6.97 -11.62
CA VAL A 145 12.38 7.34 -12.50
C VAL A 145 13.68 6.65 -12.07
N THR A 146 13.82 6.31 -10.79
CA THR A 146 15.03 5.64 -10.28
C THR A 146 15.08 4.15 -10.58
N GLN A 147 14.00 3.62 -11.10
CA GLN A 147 13.84 2.21 -11.47
C GLN A 147 13.86 2.07 -13.00
N THR A 148 14.08 0.87 -13.49
CA THR A 148 13.97 0.54 -14.90
C THR A 148 12.51 0.43 -15.31
N HIS A 149 12.06 -0.78 -15.61
CA HIS A 149 10.65 -1.10 -15.81
C HIS A 149 10.11 -1.89 -14.62
N TRP A 150 8.83 -1.74 -14.33
CA TRP A 150 8.19 -2.42 -13.22
C TRP A 150 7.34 -3.60 -13.68
N ALA A 151 7.45 -4.72 -12.98
CA ALA A 151 6.50 -5.81 -13.06
C ALA A 151 5.61 -5.83 -11.81
N ILE A 152 4.30 -5.94 -12.01
CA ILE A 152 3.33 -6.13 -10.94
C ILE A 152 2.75 -7.53 -11.07
N LYS A 153 3.24 -8.43 -10.22
CA LYS A 153 2.72 -9.78 -10.11
C LYS A 153 1.47 -9.78 -9.24
N ASN A 154 0.42 -10.41 -9.71
CA ASN A 154 -0.84 -10.52 -8.98
C ASN A 154 -1.19 -11.99 -8.72
N ASP A 155 -1.72 -12.28 -7.56
CA ASP A 155 -2.14 -13.63 -7.19
C ASP A 155 -3.48 -14.04 -7.79
N THR A 156 -4.27 -13.07 -8.24
CA THR A 156 -5.58 -13.31 -8.85
C THR A 156 -5.90 -12.33 -9.98
N PRO A 157 -6.75 -12.72 -10.94
CA PRO A 157 -7.25 -11.78 -11.96
C PRO A 157 -7.95 -10.56 -11.38
N ALA A 158 -8.64 -10.70 -10.25
CA ALA A 158 -9.35 -9.60 -9.60
C ALA A 158 -8.41 -8.50 -9.07
N THR A 159 -7.14 -8.83 -8.79
CA THR A 159 -6.13 -7.86 -8.31
C THR A 159 -5.29 -7.27 -9.44
N THR A 160 -5.42 -7.78 -10.67
CA THR A 160 -4.57 -7.42 -11.82
C THR A 160 -4.49 -5.91 -12.05
N TYR A 161 -5.60 -5.20 -11.91
CA TYR A 161 -5.63 -3.77 -12.16
C TYR A 161 -5.30 -2.91 -10.95
N LYS A 162 -5.43 -3.44 -9.74
CA LYS A 162 -5.28 -2.63 -8.52
C LYS A 162 -3.89 -1.99 -8.39
N GLY A 163 -2.84 -2.73 -8.67
CA GLY A 163 -1.47 -2.19 -8.65
C GLY A 163 -1.25 -1.14 -9.73
N LEU A 164 -1.74 -1.36 -10.95
CA LEU A 164 -1.67 -0.38 -12.04
C LEU A 164 -2.50 0.88 -11.73
N GLN A 165 -3.71 0.71 -11.20
CA GLN A 165 -4.56 1.82 -10.78
C GLN A 165 -3.90 2.66 -9.68
N LEU A 166 -3.21 2.02 -8.72
CA LEU A 166 -2.45 2.71 -7.67
C LEU A 166 -1.37 3.62 -8.25
N VAL A 167 -0.62 3.12 -9.24
CA VAL A 167 0.39 3.91 -9.95
C VAL A 167 -0.26 5.09 -10.67
N LEU A 168 -1.31 4.83 -11.46
CA LEU A 168 -2.02 5.89 -12.18
C LEU A 168 -2.58 6.95 -11.24
N LEU A 169 -3.23 6.56 -10.13
CA LEU A 169 -3.79 7.50 -9.15
C LEU A 169 -2.68 8.33 -8.50
N SER A 170 -1.55 7.72 -8.12
CA SER A 170 -0.41 8.48 -7.59
C SER A 170 0.05 9.57 -8.56
N LEU A 171 0.14 9.25 -9.85
CA LEU A 171 0.53 10.20 -10.90
C LEU A 171 -0.56 11.26 -11.17
N LEU A 172 -1.82 10.86 -11.33
CA LEU A 172 -2.94 11.77 -11.64
C LEU A 172 -3.16 12.83 -10.55
N PHE A 173 -2.91 12.50 -9.29
CA PHE A 173 -3.05 13.42 -8.16
C PHE A 173 -1.82 14.28 -7.90
N ARG A 174 -0.69 13.94 -8.49
CA ARG A 174 0.58 14.65 -8.25
C ARG A 174 1.08 15.41 -9.47
N GLN A 175 0.94 14.85 -10.67
CA GLN A 175 1.57 15.32 -11.89
C GLN A 175 0.59 16.07 -12.81
N THR A 176 1.13 16.87 -13.70
CA THR A 176 0.39 17.52 -14.78
C THR A 176 0.69 16.84 -16.13
N PRO A 177 -0.16 17.03 -17.18
CA PRO A 177 0.12 16.50 -18.52
C PRO A 177 1.40 17.02 -19.17
N LYS A 178 1.97 18.12 -18.65
CA LYS A 178 3.26 18.65 -19.11
C LYS A 178 4.46 17.90 -18.51
N GLU A 179 4.26 17.24 -17.38
CA GLU A 179 5.29 16.51 -16.64
C GLU A 179 5.27 15.02 -16.98
N VAL A 180 4.06 14.45 -17.12
CA VAL A 180 3.87 13.03 -17.44
C VAL A 180 2.79 12.82 -18.49
N GLN A 181 3.07 11.93 -19.42
CA GLN A 181 2.10 11.37 -20.35
C GLN A 181 1.83 9.92 -20.00
N LEU A 182 0.61 9.48 -20.22
CA LEU A 182 0.16 8.14 -19.84
C LEU A 182 -0.27 7.34 -21.07
N VAL A 183 0.04 6.06 -21.04
CA VAL A 183 -0.42 5.07 -22.02
C VAL A 183 -1.07 3.93 -21.26
N TRP A 184 -2.22 3.49 -21.73
CA TRP A 184 -2.88 2.29 -21.21
C TRP A 184 -3.01 1.27 -22.33
N ILE A 185 -2.32 0.14 -22.19
CA ILE A 185 -2.45 -1.00 -23.09
C ILE A 185 -3.27 -2.07 -22.38
N ASP A 186 -4.46 -2.32 -22.91
CA ASP A 186 -5.39 -3.29 -22.38
C ASP A 186 -5.40 -4.55 -23.24
N SER A 187 -4.44 -5.43 -22.98
CA SER A 187 -4.33 -6.72 -23.66
C SER A 187 -5.42 -7.72 -23.27
N ALA A 188 -6.10 -7.49 -22.16
CA ALA A 188 -7.17 -8.36 -21.67
C ALA A 188 -8.59 -7.89 -22.03
N ASN A 189 -8.76 -6.74 -22.70
CA ASN A 189 -10.05 -6.11 -23.06
C ASN A 189 -11.05 -5.98 -21.90
N ALA A 190 -10.55 -5.86 -20.68
CA ALA A 190 -11.36 -5.85 -19.47
C ALA A 190 -11.30 -4.50 -18.74
N SER A 191 -10.73 -3.46 -19.36
CA SER A 191 -10.57 -2.18 -18.71
C SER A 191 -11.86 -1.39 -18.65
N ASP A 192 -12.04 -0.75 -17.51
CA ASP A 192 -13.06 0.22 -17.28
C ASP A 192 -12.95 1.41 -18.26
N SER A 193 -14.03 1.73 -18.98
CA SER A 193 -14.08 2.88 -19.88
C SER A 193 -13.81 4.19 -19.16
N PHE A 194 -14.19 4.32 -17.90
CA PHE A 194 -13.94 5.49 -17.06
C PHE A 194 -12.45 5.72 -16.82
N LEU A 195 -11.66 4.66 -16.65
CA LEU A 195 -10.21 4.78 -16.52
C LEU A 195 -9.60 5.39 -17.78
N LYS A 196 -9.93 4.86 -18.96
CA LYS A 196 -9.41 5.38 -20.24
C LYS A 196 -9.78 6.86 -20.43
N GLU A 197 -11.02 7.22 -20.16
CA GLU A 197 -11.47 8.62 -20.24
C GLU A 197 -10.78 9.52 -19.20
N ALA A 198 -10.56 9.02 -17.98
CA ALA A 198 -9.89 9.77 -16.92
C ALA A 198 -8.43 10.08 -17.23
N ILE A 199 -7.70 9.18 -17.92
CA ILE A 199 -6.31 9.41 -18.31
C ILE A 199 -6.18 10.16 -19.65
N ALA A 200 -7.24 10.27 -20.44
CA ALA A 200 -7.20 10.88 -21.78
C ALA A 200 -6.50 12.25 -21.85
N PRO A 201 -6.63 13.18 -20.86
CA PRO A 201 -5.89 14.44 -20.88
C PRO A 201 -4.36 14.30 -20.78
N TYR A 202 -3.88 13.13 -20.33
CA TYR A 202 -2.46 12.76 -20.22
C TYR A 202 -2.00 11.88 -21.38
N SER A 203 -2.87 11.54 -22.31
CA SER A 203 -2.58 10.52 -23.32
C SER A 203 -1.39 10.92 -24.20
N PHE A 204 -0.43 10.01 -24.33
CA PHE A 204 0.71 10.15 -25.25
C PHE A 204 0.26 9.95 -26.70
N THR A 205 -0.64 9.02 -26.95
CA THR A 205 -1.13 8.68 -28.31
C THR A 205 -2.63 8.45 -28.29
N THR A 206 -3.26 8.63 -29.43
CA THR A 206 -4.67 8.28 -29.66
C THR A 206 -4.85 6.86 -30.19
N ALA A 207 -3.76 6.17 -30.55
CA ALA A 207 -3.79 4.79 -30.97
C ALA A 207 -4.35 3.90 -29.84
N THR A 208 -5.16 2.91 -30.20
CA THR A 208 -5.77 1.94 -29.28
C THR A 208 -5.30 0.52 -29.54
N ASP A 209 -4.80 0.25 -30.73
CA ASP A 209 -4.19 -1.02 -31.09
C ASP A 209 -2.82 -1.15 -30.42
N PRO A 210 -2.54 -2.27 -29.70
CA PRO A 210 -1.28 -2.44 -28.98
C PRO A 210 -0.04 -2.36 -29.89
N GLN A 211 -0.12 -2.85 -31.12
CA GLN A 211 1.01 -2.81 -32.06
C GLN A 211 1.33 -1.37 -32.49
N GLU A 212 0.31 -0.59 -32.82
CA GLU A 212 0.46 0.82 -33.16
C GLU A 212 1.02 1.63 -31.99
N VAL A 213 0.56 1.35 -30.79
CA VAL A 213 1.06 2.00 -29.56
C VAL A 213 2.55 1.68 -29.36
N LEU A 214 2.95 0.42 -29.46
CA LEU A 214 4.36 0.02 -29.33
C LEU A 214 5.23 0.67 -30.39
N GLN A 215 4.78 0.74 -31.65
CA GLN A 215 5.49 1.42 -32.72
C GLN A 215 5.67 2.91 -32.45
N ALA A 216 4.62 3.58 -31.95
CA ALA A 216 4.70 4.99 -31.57
C ALA A 216 5.69 5.23 -30.43
N LEU A 217 5.74 4.32 -29.45
CA LEU A 217 6.71 4.39 -28.33
C LEU A 217 8.15 4.17 -28.81
N ILE A 218 8.38 3.24 -29.73
CA ILE A 218 9.70 2.99 -30.32
C ILE A 218 10.18 4.23 -31.10
N ALA A 219 9.32 4.81 -31.93
CA ALA A 219 9.65 6.02 -32.68
C ALA A 219 9.96 7.21 -31.76
N GLU A 220 9.18 7.37 -30.68
CA GLU A 220 9.45 8.42 -29.69
C GLU A 220 10.74 8.15 -28.91
N ASN A 221 11.05 6.89 -28.58
CA ASN A 221 12.30 6.50 -27.93
C ASN A 221 13.52 6.88 -28.78
N GLU A 222 13.50 6.55 -30.06
CA GLU A 222 14.55 6.92 -31.01
C GLU A 222 14.73 8.43 -31.15
N LYS A 223 13.63 9.15 -31.28
CA LYS A 223 13.63 10.62 -31.32
C LYS A 223 14.24 11.24 -30.06
N ARG A 224 13.88 10.73 -28.87
CA ARG A 224 14.43 11.20 -27.59
C ARG A 224 15.91 10.88 -27.44
N LEU A 225 16.33 9.73 -27.89
CA LEU A 225 17.75 9.33 -27.91
C LEU A 225 18.57 10.31 -28.74
N GLN A 226 18.09 10.70 -29.94
CA GLN A 226 18.75 11.66 -30.81
C GLN A 226 18.76 13.07 -30.21
N ALA A 227 17.64 13.49 -29.61
CA ALA A 227 17.47 14.84 -29.03
C ALA A 227 18.01 14.96 -27.59
N GLN A 228 18.43 13.86 -26.98
CA GLN A 228 18.85 13.77 -25.57
C GLN A 228 17.82 14.40 -24.61
N THR A 229 16.53 14.10 -24.84
CA THR A 229 15.42 14.61 -24.03
C THR A 229 14.72 13.47 -23.31
N TYR A 230 14.16 13.76 -22.13
CA TYR A 230 13.41 12.78 -21.30
C TYR A 230 12.08 13.33 -20.79
N SER A 231 11.69 14.50 -21.20
CA SER A 231 10.47 15.16 -20.74
C SER A 231 9.55 15.53 -21.88
N PRO A 232 8.25 15.39 -21.71
CA PRO A 232 7.56 14.81 -20.58
C PRO A 232 7.88 13.31 -20.40
N ARG A 233 7.86 12.79 -19.18
CA ARG A 233 8.01 11.36 -18.93
C ARG A 233 6.80 10.63 -19.50
N ILE A 234 7.01 9.41 -20.03
CA ILE A 234 5.91 8.56 -20.51
C ILE A 234 5.83 7.34 -19.62
N VAL A 235 4.66 7.08 -19.05
CA VAL A 235 4.38 5.90 -18.23
C VAL A 235 3.36 5.03 -18.95
N VAL A 236 3.78 3.82 -19.26
CA VAL A 236 3.01 2.83 -20.02
C VAL A 236 2.51 1.77 -19.05
N CYS A 237 1.22 1.73 -18.81
CA CYS A 237 0.57 0.71 -17.97
C CYS A 237 -0.01 -0.39 -18.87
N ILE A 238 0.37 -1.62 -18.62
CA ILE A 238 0.01 -2.79 -19.44
C ILE A 238 -0.72 -3.81 -18.57
N SER A 239 -1.98 -4.10 -18.90
CA SER A 239 -2.85 -4.94 -18.08
C SER A 239 -2.46 -6.43 -18.08
N ASP A 240 -1.90 -6.92 -19.18
CA ASP A 240 -1.29 -8.25 -19.31
C ASP A 240 0.00 -8.14 -20.10
N ALA A 241 1.07 -7.84 -19.39
CA ALA A 241 2.37 -7.61 -20.00
C ALA A 241 2.97 -8.89 -20.61
N TYR A 242 2.65 -10.05 -20.03
CA TYR A 242 3.16 -11.30 -20.54
C TYR A 242 2.49 -11.68 -21.89
N ALA A 243 1.19 -11.50 -22.02
CA ALA A 243 0.49 -11.70 -23.28
C ALA A 243 1.01 -10.74 -24.37
N LEU A 244 1.22 -9.48 -24.02
CA LEU A 244 1.77 -8.48 -24.94
C LEU A 244 3.19 -8.86 -25.40
N TYR A 245 4.06 -9.28 -24.47
CA TYR A 245 5.39 -9.77 -24.76
C TYR A 245 5.39 -10.98 -25.71
N GLN A 246 4.48 -11.93 -25.47
CA GLN A 246 4.36 -13.12 -26.35
C GLN A 246 3.94 -12.75 -27.78
N GLN A 247 3.08 -11.76 -27.92
CA GLN A 247 2.55 -11.33 -29.19
C GLN A 247 3.52 -10.43 -29.98
N TYR A 248 4.28 -9.58 -29.28
CA TYR A 248 5.16 -8.56 -29.87
C TYR A 248 6.57 -8.54 -29.22
N PRO A 249 7.31 -9.66 -29.24
CA PRO A 249 8.59 -9.77 -28.53
C PRO A 249 9.66 -8.82 -29.07
N GLU A 250 9.69 -8.56 -30.39
CA GLU A 250 10.67 -7.66 -30.99
C GLU A 250 10.46 -6.22 -30.60
N GLN A 251 9.21 -5.75 -30.65
CA GLN A 251 8.82 -4.39 -30.21
C GLN A 251 9.06 -4.20 -28.71
N TRP A 252 8.78 -5.23 -27.92
CA TRP A 252 9.05 -5.21 -26.49
C TRP A 252 10.54 -5.05 -26.20
N ASN A 253 11.39 -5.85 -26.84
CA ASN A 253 12.84 -5.78 -26.67
C ASN A 253 13.41 -4.42 -27.13
N ALA A 254 12.84 -3.81 -28.17
CA ALA A 254 13.23 -2.47 -28.63
C ALA A 254 12.97 -1.37 -27.56
N LEU A 255 12.11 -1.63 -26.58
CA LEU A 255 11.81 -0.70 -25.48
C LEU A 255 12.54 -1.02 -24.17
N GLU A 256 13.40 -2.06 -24.13
CA GLU A 256 14.10 -2.50 -22.93
C GLU A 256 14.86 -1.35 -22.23
N GLU A 257 15.59 -0.55 -22.99
CA GLU A 257 16.40 0.55 -22.50
C GLU A 257 15.67 1.92 -22.51
N SER A 258 14.38 1.94 -22.87
CA SER A 258 13.62 3.18 -23.07
C SER A 258 13.43 4.01 -21.79
N PHE A 259 13.56 3.38 -20.59
CA PHE A 259 13.56 4.10 -19.32
C PHE A 259 14.65 5.18 -19.24
N LYS A 260 15.78 4.98 -19.91
CA LYS A 260 16.88 5.97 -20.01
C LYS A 260 16.44 7.24 -20.73
N GLN A 261 15.48 7.14 -21.63
CA GLN A 261 14.85 8.26 -22.35
C GLN A 261 13.54 8.73 -21.69
N GLY A 262 13.25 8.25 -20.48
CA GLY A 262 12.09 8.64 -19.72
C GLY A 262 10.77 7.97 -20.15
N ILE A 263 10.85 6.78 -20.74
CA ILE A 263 9.69 5.93 -21.06
C ILE A 263 9.72 4.73 -20.12
N HIS A 264 8.76 4.63 -19.22
CA HIS A 264 8.70 3.61 -18.17
C HIS A 264 7.57 2.64 -18.45
N LEU A 265 7.87 1.35 -18.58
CA LEU A 265 6.89 0.28 -18.75
C LEU A 265 6.52 -0.30 -17.37
N ILE A 266 5.23 -0.40 -17.09
CA ILE A 266 4.69 -1.03 -15.89
C ILE A 266 3.74 -2.12 -16.35
N GLY A 267 4.19 -3.35 -16.23
CA GLY A 267 3.46 -4.52 -16.71
C GLY A 267 2.82 -5.31 -15.56
N SER A 268 1.52 -5.53 -15.63
CA SER A 268 0.81 -6.44 -14.73
C SER A 268 0.74 -7.84 -15.34
N PHE A 269 0.82 -8.88 -14.50
CA PHE A 269 0.65 -10.27 -14.90
C PHE A 269 0.21 -11.13 -13.70
N THR A 270 -0.29 -12.34 -13.97
CA THR A 270 -0.69 -13.31 -12.94
C THR A 270 0.17 -14.57 -12.99
N ASP A 271 0.33 -15.24 -11.84
CA ASP A 271 1.04 -16.53 -11.77
C ASP A 271 0.48 -17.61 -12.70
N TYR A 272 -0.82 -17.60 -12.91
CA TYR A 272 -1.49 -18.57 -13.77
C TYR A 272 -0.96 -18.55 -15.21
N VAL A 273 -0.66 -17.37 -15.73
CA VAL A 273 -0.12 -17.19 -17.10
C VAL A 273 1.30 -17.74 -17.19
N GLN A 274 2.10 -17.64 -16.13
CA GLN A 274 3.47 -18.16 -16.10
C GLN A 274 3.53 -19.69 -16.04
N GLN A 275 2.57 -20.33 -15.38
CA GLN A 275 2.55 -21.80 -15.26
C GLN A 275 2.35 -22.53 -16.60
N GLN A 276 1.81 -21.84 -17.61
CA GLN A 276 1.60 -22.38 -18.94
C GLN A 276 2.77 -22.10 -19.90
N ALA A 277 3.74 -21.29 -19.48
CA ALA A 277 4.86 -20.89 -20.31
C ALA A 277 6.09 -21.81 -20.14
N THR A 278 6.92 -21.89 -21.17
CA THR A 278 8.25 -22.52 -21.03
C THR A 278 9.14 -21.69 -20.12
N VAL A 279 9.94 -22.35 -19.27
CA VAL A 279 10.86 -21.68 -18.33
C VAL A 279 11.72 -20.60 -19.00
N LYS A 280 12.22 -20.86 -20.21
CA LYS A 280 13.04 -19.90 -20.97
C LYS A 280 12.27 -18.60 -21.28
N LYS A 281 11.03 -18.69 -21.75
CA LYS A 281 10.21 -17.50 -22.07
C LYS A 281 9.89 -16.67 -20.82
N VAL A 282 9.67 -17.32 -19.69
CA VAL A 282 9.45 -16.64 -18.41
C VAL A 282 10.71 -15.91 -17.94
N VAL A 283 11.88 -16.53 -18.06
CA VAL A 283 13.16 -15.91 -17.71
C VAL A 283 13.44 -14.69 -18.60
N ASP A 284 13.22 -14.80 -19.90
CA ASP A 284 13.45 -13.70 -20.84
C ASP A 284 12.48 -12.53 -20.59
N PHE A 285 11.22 -12.81 -20.25
CA PHE A 285 10.27 -11.79 -19.83
C PHE A 285 10.71 -11.06 -18.54
N HIS A 286 11.18 -11.82 -17.54
CA HIS A 286 11.60 -11.24 -16.26
C HIS A 286 12.88 -10.39 -16.35
N LYS A 287 13.74 -10.64 -17.32
CA LYS A 287 14.96 -9.83 -17.52
C LYS A 287 14.67 -8.35 -17.81
N LEU A 288 13.48 -8.04 -18.31
CA LEU A 288 13.08 -6.67 -18.65
C LEU A 288 12.72 -5.83 -17.42
N PHE A 289 12.53 -6.48 -16.27
CA PHE A 289 12.06 -5.83 -15.05
C PHE A 289 13.07 -6.00 -13.91
N ASP A 290 13.70 -4.92 -13.51
CA ASP A 290 14.57 -4.94 -12.34
C ASP A 290 13.74 -4.84 -11.05
N THR A 291 12.55 -4.25 -11.13
CA THR A 291 11.66 -4.04 -9.99
C THR A 291 10.41 -4.89 -10.13
N MET A 292 10.17 -5.71 -9.13
CA MET A 292 8.96 -6.53 -9.05
C MET A 292 8.16 -6.18 -7.80
N LEU A 293 6.90 -5.84 -8.00
CA LEU A 293 5.91 -5.72 -6.96
C LEU A 293 5.02 -6.97 -6.98
N GLU A 294 4.71 -7.51 -5.82
CA GLU A 294 3.74 -8.61 -5.71
C GLU A 294 2.51 -8.13 -4.97
N TYR A 295 1.38 -7.98 -5.68
CA TYR A 295 0.13 -7.50 -5.14
C TYR A 295 -0.81 -8.66 -4.83
N LYS A 296 -1.20 -8.82 -3.56
CA LYS A 296 -2.02 -9.93 -3.09
C LYS A 296 -3.48 -9.52 -2.87
N ARG A 297 -4.38 -10.51 -2.93
CA ARG A 297 -5.82 -10.32 -2.73
C ARG A 297 -6.18 -9.61 -1.43
N ASP A 298 -5.39 -9.83 -0.41
CA ASP A 298 -5.60 -9.25 0.90
C ASP A 298 -5.09 -7.81 1.05
N SER A 299 -4.75 -7.14 -0.06
CA SER A 299 -4.15 -5.80 -0.13
C SER A 299 -2.74 -5.73 0.46
N THR A 300 -2.04 -6.85 0.53
CA THR A 300 -0.62 -6.87 0.82
C THR A 300 0.16 -6.65 -0.46
N LEU A 301 1.15 -5.76 -0.42
CA LEU A 301 2.10 -5.50 -1.49
C LEU A 301 3.50 -5.86 -0.99
N TRP A 302 4.22 -6.67 -1.76
CA TRP A 302 5.62 -6.94 -1.48
C TRP A 302 6.51 -6.13 -2.43
N TYR A 303 7.44 -5.39 -1.84
CA TYR A 303 8.44 -4.61 -2.54
C TYR A 303 9.79 -4.81 -1.88
N GLU A 304 10.82 -5.22 -2.63
CA GLU A 304 12.19 -5.45 -2.13
C GLU A 304 12.24 -6.26 -0.82
N ARG A 305 11.44 -7.33 -0.71
CA ARG A 305 11.29 -8.18 0.48
C ARG A 305 10.58 -7.52 1.67
N THR A 306 10.08 -6.31 1.53
CA THR A 306 9.29 -5.63 2.54
C THR A 306 7.81 -5.86 2.29
N GLU A 307 7.09 -6.27 3.30
CA GLU A 307 5.63 -6.36 3.26
C GLU A 307 5.02 -5.00 3.55
N ILE A 308 4.23 -4.51 2.61
CA ILE A 308 3.59 -3.21 2.65
C ILE A 308 2.07 -3.41 2.61
N LEU A 309 1.35 -2.70 3.45
CA LEU A 309 -0.09 -2.60 3.35
C LEU A 309 -0.44 -1.61 2.23
N ALA A 310 -0.90 -2.13 1.10
CA ALA A 310 -1.35 -1.32 -0.03
C ALA A 310 -2.60 -0.49 0.36
N PRO A 311 -2.73 0.73 -0.14
CA PRO A 311 -3.85 1.59 0.21
C PRO A 311 -5.15 1.10 -0.43
N PHE A 312 -6.23 1.29 0.31
CA PHE A 312 -7.57 1.13 -0.22
C PHE A 312 -8.01 2.39 -0.99
N PHE A 313 -8.69 2.18 -2.09
CA PHE A 313 -9.43 3.20 -2.84
C PHE A 313 -10.67 2.56 -3.48
N GLU A 314 -11.70 3.37 -3.68
CA GLU A 314 -12.96 2.90 -4.26
C GLU A 314 -12.81 2.57 -5.75
N ASP A 315 -13.52 1.55 -6.22
CA ASP A 315 -13.51 1.18 -7.65
C ASP A 315 -14.10 2.28 -8.53
N THR A 316 -15.00 3.10 -7.99
CA THR A 316 -15.65 4.22 -8.67
C THR A 316 -14.79 5.49 -8.75
N ILE A 317 -13.51 5.44 -8.36
CA ILE A 317 -12.67 6.65 -8.28
C ILE A 317 -12.49 7.33 -9.65
N PHE A 318 -12.38 6.57 -10.72
CA PHE A 318 -12.23 7.13 -12.06
C PHE A 318 -13.51 7.84 -12.53
N GLU A 319 -14.69 7.33 -12.18
CA GLU A 319 -15.97 8.02 -12.40
C GLU A 319 -16.02 9.38 -11.65
N LYS A 320 -15.57 9.39 -10.39
CA LYS A 320 -15.49 10.61 -9.59
C LYS A 320 -14.53 11.64 -10.19
N ILE A 321 -13.38 11.19 -10.71
CA ILE A 321 -12.43 12.08 -11.41
C ILE A 321 -13.08 12.71 -12.63
N LEU A 322 -13.82 11.95 -13.41
CA LEU A 322 -14.54 12.45 -14.58
C LEU A 322 -15.64 13.44 -14.21
N ALA A 323 -16.49 13.09 -13.25
CA ALA A 323 -17.55 13.96 -12.75
C ALA A 323 -16.99 15.29 -12.21
N PHE A 324 -15.84 15.26 -11.54
CA PHE A 324 -15.15 16.46 -11.09
C PHE A 324 -14.67 17.32 -12.27
N ARG A 325 -14.05 16.72 -13.28
CA ARG A 325 -13.56 17.44 -14.46
C ARG A 325 -14.69 18.02 -15.31
N LYS A 326 -15.84 17.37 -15.35
CA LYS A 326 -17.07 17.87 -16.01
C LYS A 326 -17.80 18.94 -15.18
N GLY A 327 -17.32 19.22 -13.96
CA GLY A 327 -17.95 20.21 -13.07
C GLY A 327 -19.21 19.70 -12.35
N GLU A 328 -19.54 18.42 -12.48
CA GLU A 328 -20.69 17.79 -11.82
C GLU A 328 -20.48 17.69 -10.30
N ILE A 329 -19.21 17.58 -9.88
CA ILE A 329 -18.79 17.62 -8.48
C ILE A 329 -18.01 18.90 -8.24
N SER A 330 -18.55 19.82 -7.46
CA SER A 330 -17.85 21.07 -7.14
C SER A 330 -16.78 20.88 -6.05
N GLN A 331 -15.68 21.61 -6.18
CA GLN A 331 -14.60 21.61 -5.18
C GLN A 331 -15.11 21.98 -3.78
N LYS A 332 -16.11 22.86 -3.67
CA LYS A 332 -16.76 23.22 -2.40
C LYS A 332 -17.46 22.03 -1.75
N ARG A 333 -18.13 21.15 -2.52
CA ARG A 333 -18.79 19.94 -1.97
C ARG A 333 -17.79 18.88 -1.47
N ILE A 334 -16.61 18.82 -2.10
CA ILE A 334 -15.56 17.87 -1.71
C ILE A 334 -14.85 18.33 -0.43
N LEU A 335 -14.68 19.64 -0.26
CA LEU A 335 -13.95 20.23 0.88
C LEU A 335 -14.79 20.42 2.15
N ILE A 336 -16.12 20.29 2.06
CA ILE A 336 -16.98 20.35 3.25
C ILE A 336 -16.75 19.04 4.04
N LYS A 337 -15.76 19.09 4.95
CA LYS A 337 -15.76 18.23 6.11
C LYS A 337 -17.05 18.52 6.87
N ASP A 338 -17.91 17.56 7.06
CA ASP A 338 -18.97 17.67 8.04
C ASP A 338 -18.33 17.47 9.45
N PRO A 339 -17.99 18.57 10.17
CA PRO A 339 -17.33 18.46 11.47
C PRO A 339 -18.23 17.78 12.50
N HIS A 340 -19.55 17.76 12.22
CA HIS A 340 -20.54 17.12 13.10
C HIS A 340 -20.42 15.59 13.03
N LYS A 341 -20.28 15.03 11.84
CA LYS A 341 -20.11 13.57 11.66
C LYS A 341 -18.80 13.05 12.22
N VAL A 342 -17.73 13.82 12.11
CA VAL A 342 -16.43 13.46 12.74
C VAL A 342 -16.56 13.44 14.26
N ARG A 343 -17.16 14.48 14.86
CA ARG A 343 -17.39 14.54 16.31
C ARG A 343 -18.34 13.45 16.83
N GLU A 344 -19.39 13.11 16.07
CA GLU A 344 -20.28 12.01 16.43
C GLU A 344 -19.57 10.65 16.40
N LEU A 345 -18.72 10.43 15.41
CA LEU A 345 -17.92 9.20 15.31
C LEU A 345 -16.91 9.10 16.45
N GLU A 346 -16.23 10.19 16.78
CA GLU A 346 -15.32 10.28 17.94
C GLU A 346 -16.06 9.97 19.25
N LYS A 347 -17.23 10.55 19.47
CA LYS A 347 -18.10 10.25 20.64
C LYS A 347 -18.53 8.79 20.66
N HIS A 348 -18.85 8.21 19.52
CA HIS A 348 -19.24 6.80 19.41
C HIS A 348 -18.10 5.87 19.80
N ILE A 349 -16.89 6.15 19.31
CA ILE A 349 -15.68 5.39 19.64
C ILE A 349 -15.34 5.52 21.14
N ASP A 350 -15.36 6.72 21.69
CA ASP A 350 -15.13 6.93 23.12
C ASP A 350 -16.16 6.17 23.98
N LYS A 351 -17.40 6.07 23.50
CA LYS A 351 -18.46 5.29 24.18
C LYS A 351 -18.20 3.78 24.11
N LEU A 352 -17.71 3.28 22.98
CA LEU A 352 -17.31 1.88 22.81
C LEU A 352 -16.11 1.53 23.69
N LEU A 353 -15.11 2.39 23.73
CA LEU A 353 -13.93 2.22 24.57
C LEU A 353 -14.29 2.22 26.08
N LYS A 354 -15.22 3.11 26.50
CA LYS A 354 -15.73 3.13 27.87
C LYS A 354 -16.55 1.87 28.24
N ARG A 355 -17.37 1.33 27.31
CA ARG A 355 -18.08 0.06 27.51
C ARG A 355 -17.10 -1.09 27.72
N ARG A 356 -16.10 -1.22 26.85
CA ARG A 356 -15.08 -2.27 26.99
C ARG A 356 -14.30 -2.19 28.30
N LYS A 357 -14.03 -0.97 28.79
CA LYS A 357 -13.43 -0.79 30.14
C LYS A 357 -14.32 -1.33 31.26
N ARG A 358 -15.64 -1.13 31.16
CA ARG A 358 -16.61 -1.64 32.16
C ARG A 358 -16.69 -3.17 32.10
N ASP A 359 -16.78 -3.73 30.89
CA ASP A 359 -16.90 -5.17 30.70
C ASP A 359 -15.62 -5.90 31.20
N ARG A 360 -14.44 -5.31 31.00
CA ARG A 360 -13.17 -5.82 31.55
C ARG A 360 -13.11 -5.73 33.08
N LYS A 361 -13.64 -4.66 33.67
CA LYS A 361 -13.71 -4.55 35.14
C LYS A 361 -14.69 -5.56 35.78
N HIS A 362 -15.83 -5.83 35.12
CA HIS A 362 -16.77 -6.84 35.59
C HIS A 362 -16.18 -8.25 35.51
N SER A 363 -15.55 -8.60 34.41
CA SER A 363 -14.90 -9.92 34.27
C SER A 363 -13.68 -10.11 35.19
N ALA A 364 -13.07 -9.04 35.68
CA ALA A 364 -12.00 -9.11 36.67
C ALA A 364 -12.51 -9.22 38.12
N ASN A 365 -13.73 -8.77 38.39
CA ASN A 365 -14.35 -8.85 39.71
C ASN A 365 -15.19 -10.12 39.93
N GLU A 366 -15.48 -10.88 38.89
CA GLU A 366 -16.20 -12.18 38.96
C GLU A 366 -15.25 -13.39 39.04
N LYS A 367 -13.96 -13.13 39.19
CA LYS A 367 -12.92 -14.13 39.49
C LYS A 367 -12.27 -13.87 40.82
#